data_263365b284273331493c936a4694d4ab
#
_entry.id   263365b284273331493c936a4694d4ab
#
_cell.length_a   1.000
_cell.length_b   1.000
_cell.length_c   1.000
_cell.angle_alpha   90.00
_cell.angle_beta   90.00
_cell.angle_gamma   90.00
#
_symmetry.space_group_name_H-M   'P 1'
#
loop_
_entity.id
_entity.type
_entity.pdbx_description
1 polymer ?
#
loop_
_entity_poly.entity_id
_entity_poly.type
_entity_poly.pdbx_seq_one_letter_code
_entity_poly.pdbx_strand_id
1 'polypeptide(L)'
;MSTSTDVREIADAEHGSEPVLKLEPILSQQWALGYANVAETAYFALFFMYLSFQPLYHTDLWGHVAYGNWIIQHRSLPTEDPFVGYARGVPVIASAWLGQVILAGTQRVGGPEWISHLYTIVVWLSYVLLAGAFYWKSRQLGTAMLGMGLAFFLVWSRHATVRPQMFGTFSFVLLIGVFAWLDRRRDDAELTGVPETSSWAGEILLSVFVFSTFLFWANTHGSFLVGIVMLACQAAGRFMEVTWKTRDVVQVLSDRRLHRWLLLTELSVVASLINPYGMDQLLNALEFSKNPNLPDIMEWKKLEFFMPEGVQMCLSWLLMLVLFRFSKQPVRPAEILMLAVLIYTTLANVRMIGWYGFIFAYAMLPHLAEMSRRGMSWIHNQPGLISDEWWLRLQKRSHLISVFCLLVAWYGFALSHLATPLLGGERRKPERLHSAETPRGVTAFLRWHPPQGQIFNPQWWGDWLAWDGPPGLKLFMTTNAVHLAPHRYWKDYMGLSSGSAGWQQQINKYNVETFVIHKSDQATMDVEVRNLKDWRLVYEDDLAVIVTRDESLLKSLRAAAAAKEKIKQTKDAGRQVCPVP
;
A
#
# COMPACT_ATOMS: atom_id res chain seq x y z
N MET A 1 78.12 0.18 -59.05
CA MET A 1 78.95 -0.64 -58.18
C MET A 1 78.45 -0.36 -56.80
N SER A 2 77.55 -1.08 -56.40
CA SER A 2 77.54 -2.26 -55.58
C SER A 2 77.37 -1.89 -54.10
N THR A 3 76.14 -2.04 -53.66
CA THR A 3 75.69 -2.88 -52.51
C THR A 3 76.18 -2.40 -51.12
N SER A 4 75.32 -1.65 -50.46
CA SER A 4 75.20 -1.61 -48.97
C SER A 4 73.88 -1.02 -48.53
N THR A 5 72.80 -1.68 -48.90
CA THR A 5 71.45 -1.28 -48.48
C THR A 5 70.57 -2.49 -48.26
N ASP A 6 71.08 -3.54 -47.59
CA ASP A 6 70.25 -4.73 -47.39
C ASP A 6 70.47 -5.45 -46.05
N VAL A 7 70.86 -4.74 -45.00
CA VAL A 7 71.06 -5.37 -43.67
C VAL A 7 70.31 -4.64 -42.55
N ARG A 8 69.51 -3.58 -42.84
CA ARG A 8 68.70 -2.91 -41.82
C ARG A 8 67.19 -3.19 -41.89
N GLU A 9 66.71 -3.89 -42.95
CA GLU A 9 65.30 -4.24 -43.08
C GLU A 9 64.94 -5.64 -42.54
N ILE A 10 65.93 -6.45 -42.09
CA ILE A 10 65.70 -7.78 -41.55
C ILE A 10 65.67 -7.85 -40.02
N ALA A 11 66.01 -6.75 -39.34
CA ALA A 11 65.98 -6.73 -37.85
C ALA A 11 64.68 -6.18 -37.21
N ASP A 12 63.77 -5.61 -38.01
CA ASP A 12 62.48 -5.12 -37.51
C ASP A 12 61.29 -6.07 -37.81
N ALA A 13 61.53 -7.27 -38.34
CA ALA A 13 60.50 -8.23 -38.70
C ALA A 13 60.28 -9.38 -37.68
N GLU A 14 60.98 -9.36 -36.53
CA GLU A 14 60.87 -10.45 -35.52
C GLU A 14 60.31 -10.01 -34.16
N HIS A 15 59.65 -8.85 -34.06
CA HIS A 15 58.70 -8.67 -32.97
C HIS A 15 57.27 -8.82 -33.51
N GLY A 16 56.95 -10.09 -33.84
CA GLY A 16 55.57 -10.52 -34.03
C GLY A 16 54.78 -10.23 -32.80
N SER A 17 54.09 -9.11 -32.82
CA SER A 17 52.93 -8.94 -31.91
C SER A 17 52.03 -10.16 -32.14
N GLU A 18 51.91 -11.03 -31.12
CA GLU A 18 50.88 -12.07 -31.12
C GLU A 18 49.56 -11.47 -31.60
N PRO A 19 48.84 -12.09 -32.52
CA PRO A 19 47.55 -11.56 -32.91
C PRO A 19 46.69 -11.54 -31.67
N VAL A 20 46.48 -10.37 -31.09
CA VAL A 20 45.49 -10.18 -30.04
C VAL A 20 44.18 -10.61 -30.66
N LEU A 21 43.76 -11.81 -30.35
CA LEU A 21 42.42 -12.35 -30.70
C LEU A 21 41.44 -11.32 -30.17
N LYS A 22 40.98 -10.40 -31.02
CA LYS A 22 39.83 -9.55 -30.74
C LYS A 22 38.63 -10.50 -30.72
N LEU A 23 38.36 -11.06 -29.54
CA LEU A 23 37.10 -11.73 -29.27
C LEU A 23 36.00 -10.74 -29.57
N GLU A 24 35.30 -10.91 -30.67
CA GLU A 24 34.08 -10.18 -30.91
C GLU A 24 33.13 -10.47 -29.76
N PRO A 25 32.55 -9.42 -29.13
CA PRO A 25 31.66 -9.65 -28.01
C PRO A 25 30.49 -10.52 -28.48
N ILE A 26 30.30 -11.67 -27.84
CA ILE A 26 29.22 -12.66 -28.11
C ILE A 26 27.85 -11.98 -28.12
N LEU A 27 27.70 -10.90 -27.33
CA LEU A 27 26.53 -10.02 -27.32
C LEU A 27 26.88 -8.70 -27.99
N SER A 28 26.04 -8.23 -28.92
CA SER A 28 26.21 -6.92 -29.51
C SER A 28 26.22 -5.84 -28.40
N GLN A 29 26.93 -4.73 -28.60
CA GLN A 29 26.97 -3.59 -27.63
C GLN A 29 25.57 -3.05 -27.28
N GLN A 30 24.55 -3.37 -28.08
CA GLN A 30 23.15 -3.02 -27.83
C GLN A 30 22.58 -3.69 -26.58
N TRP A 31 23.12 -4.84 -26.18
CA TRP A 31 22.69 -5.61 -25.00
C TRP A 31 23.55 -5.34 -23.76
N ALA A 32 24.61 -4.56 -23.91
CA ALA A 32 25.45 -4.20 -22.78
C ALA A 32 24.70 -3.25 -21.84
N LEU A 33 24.67 -3.57 -20.54
CA LEU A 33 24.07 -2.73 -19.53
C LEU A 33 24.95 -1.53 -19.22
N GLY A 34 24.40 -0.33 -19.34
CA GLY A 34 25.03 0.88 -18.83
C GLY A 34 24.92 0.99 -17.30
N TYR A 35 25.81 1.76 -16.68
CA TYR A 35 25.77 2.01 -15.22
C TYR A 35 24.41 2.54 -14.73
N ALA A 36 23.77 3.44 -15.51
CA ALA A 36 22.44 3.93 -15.19
C ALA A 36 21.40 2.81 -15.13
N ASN A 37 21.42 1.87 -16.10
CA ASN A 37 20.49 0.76 -16.12
C ASN A 37 20.68 -0.21 -14.94
N VAL A 38 21.93 -0.44 -14.52
CA VAL A 38 22.23 -1.24 -13.32
C VAL A 38 21.68 -0.57 -12.07
N ALA A 39 21.92 0.74 -11.91
CA ALA A 39 21.41 1.51 -10.77
C ALA A 39 19.88 1.51 -10.72
N GLU A 40 19.21 1.73 -11.85
CA GLU A 40 17.75 1.68 -11.99
C GLU A 40 17.19 0.31 -11.61
N THR A 41 17.80 -0.75 -12.16
CA THR A 41 17.40 -2.13 -11.88
C THR A 41 17.57 -2.45 -10.39
N ALA A 42 18.71 -2.09 -9.82
CA ALA A 42 18.98 -2.28 -8.39
C ALA A 42 17.98 -1.52 -7.51
N TYR A 43 17.65 -0.29 -7.88
CA TYR A 43 16.68 0.52 -7.15
C TYR A 43 15.29 -0.15 -7.10
N PHE A 44 14.76 -0.57 -8.25
CA PHE A 44 13.47 -1.26 -8.30
C PHE A 44 13.50 -2.64 -7.64
N ALA A 45 14.62 -3.36 -7.76
CA ALA A 45 14.78 -4.67 -7.13
C ALA A 45 14.84 -4.56 -5.60
N LEU A 46 15.62 -3.62 -5.06
CA LEU A 46 15.69 -3.38 -3.61
C LEU A 46 14.34 -2.93 -3.06
N PHE A 47 13.62 -2.10 -3.80
CA PHE A 47 12.27 -1.68 -3.42
C PHE A 47 11.29 -2.86 -3.39
N PHE A 48 11.33 -3.74 -4.40
CA PHE A 48 10.55 -4.96 -4.43
C PHE A 48 10.87 -5.88 -3.25
N MET A 49 12.17 -6.08 -2.98
CA MET A 49 12.62 -6.87 -1.83
C MET A 49 12.10 -6.30 -0.51
N TYR A 50 12.23 -4.98 -0.31
CA TYR A 50 11.70 -4.32 0.88
C TYR A 50 10.22 -4.63 1.10
N LEU A 51 9.39 -4.49 0.05
CA LEU A 51 7.96 -4.78 0.14
C LEU A 51 7.68 -6.26 0.41
N SER A 52 8.43 -7.18 -0.20
CA SER A 52 8.21 -8.62 -0.07
C SER A 52 8.54 -9.18 1.32
N PHE A 53 9.40 -8.50 2.08
CA PHE A 53 9.76 -8.89 3.44
C PHE A 53 8.88 -8.27 4.53
N GLN A 54 7.92 -7.40 4.17
CA GLN A 54 7.00 -6.84 5.16
C GLN A 54 6.14 -7.95 5.78
N PRO A 55 6.01 -7.98 7.12
CA PRO A 55 5.12 -8.92 7.77
C PRO A 55 3.65 -8.53 7.54
N LEU A 56 2.77 -9.51 7.56
CA LEU A 56 1.33 -9.26 7.58
C LEU A 56 0.91 -8.88 9.00
N TYR A 57 0.40 -7.67 9.16
CA TYR A 57 -0.09 -7.19 10.46
C TYR A 57 -1.45 -7.83 10.80
N HIS A 58 -1.76 -7.88 12.09
CA HIS A 58 -2.93 -8.53 12.65
C HIS A 58 -4.24 -7.72 12.54
N THR A 59 -4.16 -6.50 12.02
CA THR A 59 -5.29 -5.56 11.92
C THR A 59 -6.11 -5.74 10.64
N ASP A 60 -6.77 -4.73 10.17
CA ASP A 60 -7.71 -4.58 9.04
C ASP A 60 -7.63 -5.64 7.92
N LEU A 61 -6.43 -6.10 7.55
CA LEU A 61 -6.25 -7.11 6.51
C LEU A 61 -7.17 -8.30 6.71
N TRP A 62 -7.16 -8.83 7.93
CA TRP A 62 -7.86 -10.09 8.22
C TRP A 62 -9.37 -9.90 8.29
N GLY A 63 -9.83 -8.72 8.71
CA GLY A 63 -11.22 -8.33 8.58
C GLY A 63 -11.65 -8.30 7.12
N HIS A 64 -10.88 -7.68 6.24
CA HIS A 64 -11.16 -7.68 4.81
C HIS A 64 -11.18 -9.10 4.22
N VAL A 65 -10.27 -9.99 4.64
CA VAL A 65 -10.28 -11.40 4.23
C VAL A 65 -11.51 -12.13 4.79
N ALA A 66 -11.90 -11.88 6.04
CA ALA A 66 -13.07 -12.47 6.66
C ALA A 66 -14.37 -12.05 5.94
N TYR A 67 -14.54 -10.74 5.66
CA TYR A 67 -15.68 -10.25 4.86
C TYR A 67 -15.67 -10.81 3.44
N GLY A 68 -14.51 -10.87 2.77
CA GLY A 68 -14.39 -11.48 1.45
C GLY A 68 -14.76 -12.96 1.45
N ASN A 69 -14.36 -13.70 2.48
CA ASN A 69 -14.75 -15.09 2.67
C ASN A 69 -16.26 -15.24 2.88
N TRP A 70 -16.86 -14.35 3.67
CA TRP A 70 -18.29 -14.32 3.88
C TRP A 70 -19.06 -14.09 2.57
N ILE A 71 -18.62 -13.08 1.77
CA ILE A 71 -19.23 -12.77 0.45
C ILE A 71 -19.13 -13.98 -0.50
N ILE A 72 -17.97 -14.62 -0.58
CA ILE A 72 -17.78 -15.80 -1.45
C ILE A 72 -18.67 -16.97 -1.01
N GLN A 73 -18.82 -17.18 0.29
CA GLN A 73 -19.62 -18.29 0.83
C GLN A 73 -21.12 -18.07 0.63
N HIS A 74 -21.61 -16.84 0.89
CA HIS A 74 -23.04 -16.51 0.80
C HIS A 74 -23.47 -16.05 -0.59
N ARG A 75 -22.52 -15.76 -1.49
CA ARG A 75 -22.76 -15.21 -2.84
C ARG A 75 -23.63 -13.94 -2.83
N SER A 76 -23.51 -13.17 -1.78
CA SER A 76 -24.25 -11.92 -1.54
C SER A 76 -23.37 -10.96 -0.74
N LEU A 77 -23.70 -9.68 -0.79
CA LEU A 77 -23.06 -8.68 0.06
C LEU A 77 -23.72 -8.64 1.43
N PRO A 78 -22.98 -8.43 2.52
CA PRO A 78 -23.58 -8.32 3.85
C PRO A 78 -24.40 -7.03 3.92
N THR A 79 -25.62 -7.15 4.44
CA THR A 79 -26.50 -6.02 4.72
C THR A 79 -26.28 -5.44 6.10
N GLU A 80 -25.71 -6.21 7.01
CA GLU A 80 -25.28 -5.84 8.36
C GLU A 80 -23.96 -6.52 8.70
N ASP A 81 -23.29 -6.09 9.79
CA ASP A 81 -22.01 -6.67 10.19
C ASP A 81 -22.16 -8.16 10.58
N PRO A 82 -21.45 -9.10 9.91
CA PRO A 82 -21.60 -10.52 10.19
C PRO A 82 -20.84 -11.00 11.43
N PHE A 83 -19.94 -10.19 12.02
CA PHE A 83 -19.02 -10.60 13.07
C PHE A 83 -19.31 -9.95 14.42
N VAL A 84 -19.86 -8.71 14.43
CA VAL A 84 -20.12 -7.93 15.64
C VAL A 84 -21.61 -7.80 15.88
N GLY A 85 -22.13 -8.57 16.84
CA GLY A 85 -23.56 -8.64 17.10
C GLY A 85 -24.23 -7.31 17.46
N TYR A 86 -23.53 -6.39 18.11
CA TYR A 86 -24.05 -5.08 18.50
C TYR A 86 -24.02 -4.02 17.37
N ALA A 87 -23.41 -4.35 16.23
CA ALA A 87 -23.53 -3.58 14.99
C ALA A 87 -24.70 -4.04 14.10
N ARG A 88 -25.49 -5.03 14.55
CA ARG A 88 -26.68 -5.51 13.83
C ARG A 88 -27.74 -4.42 13.74
N GLY A 89 -28.44 -4.40 12.62
CA GLY A 89 -29.46 -3.38 12.32
C GLY A 89 -28.88 -2.08 11.76
N VAL A 90 -27.54 -1.91 11.70
CA VAL A 90 -26.89 -0.81 11.00
C VAL A 90 -26.55 -1.28 9.58
N PRO A 91 -27.06 -0.60 8.52
CA PRO A 91 -26.77 -0.98 7.15
C PRO A 91 -25.26 -0.90 6.84
N VAL A 92 -24.72 -1.94 6.24
CA VAL A 92 -23.32 -1.99 5.81
C VAL A 92 -23.20 -1.62 4.33
N ILE A 93 -22.39 -0.64 4.02
CA ILE A 93 -21.95 -0.35 2.66
C ILE A 93 -20.51 -0.88 2.52
N ALA A 94 -20.39 -2.09 1.96
CA ALA A 94 -19.09 -2.73 1.74
C ALA A 94 -18.38 -2.09 0.54
N SER A 95 -17.93 -0.84 0.68
CA SER A 95 -17.30 -0.06 -0.39
C SER A 95 -16.03 -0.69 -0.98
N ALA A 96 -15.43 -1.65 -0.28
CA ALA A 96 -14.24 -2.38 -0.71
C ALA A 96 -14.56 -3.84 -1.09
N TRP A 97 -15.82 -4.18 -1.39
CA TRP A 97 -16.27 -5.56 -1.57
C TRP A 97 -15.45 -6.38 -2.56
N LEU A 98 -15.10 -5.78 -3.72
CA LEU A 98 -14.29 -6.48 -4.74
C LEU A 98 -12.85 -6.68 -4.24
N GLY A 99 -12.27 -5.69 -3.57
CA GLY A 99 -10.95 -5.80 -2.95
C GLY A 99 -10.92 -6.88 -1.86
N GLN A 100 -11.98 -7.00 -1.07
CA GLN A 100 -12.16 -8.06 -0.06
C GLN A 100 -12.25 -9.44 -0.70
N VAL A 101 -13.03 -9.58 -1.78
CA VAL A 101 -13.14 -10.83 -2.55
C VAL A 101 -11.81 -11.23 -3.18
N ILE A 102 -11.05 -10.28 -3.74
CA ILE A 102 -9.72 -10.54 -4.31
C ILE A 102 -8.75 -11.04 -3.22
N LEU A 103 -8.70 -10.38 -2.06
CA LEU A 103 -7.85 -10.80 -0.94
C LEU A 103 -8.22 -12.19 -0.42
N ALA A 104 -9.51 -12.45 -0.22
CA ALA A 104 -10.00 -13.75 0.23
C ALA A 104 -9.75 -14.86 -0.81
N GLY A 105 -9.97 -14.57 -2.10
CA GLY A 105 -9.67 -15.50 -3.20
C GLY A 105 -8.18 -15.84 -3.24
N THR A 106 -7.32 -14.83 -3.13
CA THR A 106 -5.87 -15.02 -3.07
C THR A 106 -5.45 -15.90 -1.89
N GLN A 107 -6.02 -15.63 -0.71
CA GLN A 107 -5.77 -16.44 0.48
C GLN A 107 -6.21 -17.89 0.31
N ARG A 108 -7.37 -18.13 -0.30
CA ARG A 108 -7.89 -19.48 -0.54
C ARG A 108 -7.02 -20.30 -1.51
N VAL A 109 -6.45 -19.66 -2.52
CA VAL A 109 -5.61 -20.32 -3.54
C VAL A 109 -4.24 -20.71 -2.98
N GLY A 110 -3.56 -19.83 -2.27
CA GLY A 110 -2.17 -20.03 -1.88
C GLY A 110 -1.85 -19.78 -0.40
N GLY A 111 -2.88 -19.52 0.42
CA GLY A 111 -2.73 -19.21 1.84
C GLY A 111 -2.31 -17.75 2.09
N PRO A 112 -2.05 -17.42 3.36
CA PRO A 112 -1.70 -16.05 3.76
C PRO A 112 -0.49 -15.46 3.03
N GLU A 113 0.49 -16.28 2.69
CA GLU A 113 1.71 -15.84 2.00
C GLU A 113 1.41 -15.23 0.62
N TRP A 114 0.41 -15.73 -0.08
CA TRP A 114 0.00 -15.19 -1.39
C TRP A 114 -0.60 -13.78 -1.29
N ILE A 115 -1.18 -13.43 -0.14
CA ILE A 115 -1.60 -12.04 0.11
C ILE A 115 -0.38 -11.12 0.14
N SER A 116 0.71 -11.54 0.80
CA SER A 116 1.97 -10.78 0.80
C SER A 116 2.53 -10.60 -0.60
N HIS A 117 2.44 -11.63 -1.46
CA HIS A 117 2.88 -11.55 -2.86
C HIS A 117 1.99 -10.62 -3.68
N LEU A 118 0.67 -10.74 -3.58
CA LEU A 118 -0.27 -9.85 -4.25
C LEU A 118 -0.02 -8.39 -3.87
N TYR A 119 0.13 -8.11 -2.57
CA TYR A 119 0.45 -6.79 -2.06
C TYR A 119 1.74 -6.24 -2.67
N THR A 120 2.81 -7.05 -2.60
CA THR A 120 4.11 -6.66 -3.14
C THR A 120 4.04 -6.31 -4.62
N ILE A 121 3.37 -7.16 -5.42
CA ILE A 121 3.22 -6.96 -6.86
C ILE A 121 2.43 -5.66 -7.15
N VAL A 122 1.27 -5.48 -6.52
CA VAL A 122 0.40 -4.33 -6.79
C VAL A 122 1.07 -3.02 -6.39
N VAL A 123 1.70 -2.97 -5.21
CA VAL A 123 2.37 -1.76 -4.73
C VAL A 123 3.64 -1.49 -5.54
N TRP A 124 4.46 -2.50 -5.80
CA TRP A 124 5.67 -2.35 -6.62
C TRP A 124 5.32 -1.86 -8.03
N LEU A 125 4.32 -2.47 -8.69
CA LEU A 125 3.86 -2.05 -10.00
C LEU A 125 3.34 -0.61 -9.99
N SER A 126 2.64 -0.21 -8.93
CA SER A 126 2.20 1.19 -8.76
C SER A 126 3.40 2.15 -8.80
N TYR A 127 4.47 1.84 -8.08
CA TYR A 127 5.66 2.71 -8.07
C TYR A 127 6.46 2.66 -9.37
N VAL A 128 6.50 1.52 -10.05
CA VAL A 128 7.11 1.43 -11.41
C VAL A 128 6.35 2.31 -12.39
N LEU A 129 5.01 2.25 -12.38
CA LEU A 129 4.16 3.10 -13.21
C LEU A 129 4.28 4.58 -12.84
N LEU A 130 4.40 4.88 -11.54
CA LEU A 130 4.66 6.25 -11.06
C LEU A 130 5.99 6.79 -11.58
N ALA A 131 7.05 5.99 -11.53
CA ALA A 131 8.36 6.36 -12.09
C ALA A 131 8.26 6.59 -13.61
N GLY A 132 7.49 5.77 -14.33
CA GLY A 132 7.18 5.96 -15.74
C GLY A 132 6.44 7.28 -16.01
N ALA A 133 5.41 7.58 -15.22
CA ALA A 133 4.68 8.85 -15.30
C ALA A 133 5.61 10.06 -15.02
N PHE A 134 6.44 9.94 -14.01
CA PHE A 134 7.42 10.97 -13.66
C PHE A 134 8.50 11.13 -14.73
N TYR A 135 8.90 10.05 -15.37
CA TYR A 135 9.81 10.12 -16.53
C TYR A 135 9.15 10.86 -17.71
N TRP A 136 7.88 10.60 -18.00
CA TRP A 136 7.16 11.37 -19.04
C TRP A 136 7.14 12.87 -18.73
N LYS A 137 6.90 13.24 -17.48
CA LYS A 137 6.82 14.66 -17.07
C LYS A 137 8.20 15.33 -17.00
N SER A 138 9.23 14.67 -16.46
CA SER A 138 10.57 15.26 -16.24
C SER A 138 11.53 15.12 -17.41
N ARG A 139 11.32 14.11 -18.28
CA ARG A 139 12.23 13.65 -19.34
C ARG A 139 13.61 13.23 -18.82
N GLN A 140 13.72 12.97 -17.51
CA GLN A 140 14.96 12.57 -16.85
C GLN A 140 14.69 11.41 -15.91
N LEU A 141 15.35 10.27 -16.17
CA LEU A 141 15.09 9.06 -15.40
C LEU A 141 15.56 9.18 -13.95
N GLY A 142 16.75 9.75 -13.71
CA GLY A 142 17.24 10.00 -12.35
C GLY A 142 16.31 10.90 -11.54
N THR A 143 15.74 11.95 -12.14
CA THR A 143 14.74 12.81 -11.50
C THR A 143 13.43 12.06 -11.25
N ALA A 144 13.00 11.19 -12.17
CA ALA A 144 11.81 10.36 -11.98
C ALA A 144 11.97 9.40 -10.79
N MET A 145 13.14 8.80 -10.65
CA MET A 145 13.47 7.94 -9.51
C MET A 145 13.54 8.71 -8.19
N LEU A 146 14.13 9.91 -8.19
CA LEU A 146 14.12 10.81 -7.02
C LEU A 146 12.68 11.20 -6.63
N GLY A 147 11.84 11.55 -7.62
CA GLY A 147 10.43 11.84 -7.40
C GLY A 147 9.66 10.64 -6.84
N MET A 148 9.91 9.44 -7.37
CA MET A 148 9.35 8.19 -6.84
C MET A 148 9.79 7.96 -5.39
N GLY A 149 11.08 8.13 -5.08
CA GLY A 149 11.61 8.00 -3.72
C GLY A 149 11.02 9.03 -2.76
N LEU A 150 10.81 10.27 -3.22
CA LEU A 150 10.13 11.31 -2.45
C LEU A 150 8.67 10.95 -2.16
N ALA A 151 7.92 10.46 -3.15
CA ALA A 151 6.56 9.97 -2.96
C ALA A 151 6.54 8.82 -1.94
N PHE A 152 7.44 7.84 -2.09
CA PHE A 152 7.54 6.73 -1.15
C PHE A 152 7.87 7.20 0.28
N PHE A 153 8.83 8.11 0.44
CA PHE A 153 9.18 8.67 1.74
C PHE A 153 7.99 9.34 2.44
N LEU A 154 7.19 10.12 1.69
CA LEU A 154 6.03 10.81 2.24
C LEU A 154 4.85 9.88 2.57
N VAL A 155 4.79 8.71 1.93
CA VAL A 155 3.66 7.77 2.07
C VAL A 155 4.05 6.51 2.85
N TRP A 156 5.32 6.37 3.26
CA TRP A 156 5.88 5.11 3.74
C TRP A 156 5.12 4.49 4.92
N SER A 157 4.63 5.31 5.87
CA SER A 157 3.84 4.82 7.01
C SER A 157 2.55 4.10 6.59
N ARG A 158 2.03 4.42 5.39
CA ARG A 158 0.80 3.80 4.85
C ARG A 158 1.05 2.44 4.20
N HIS A 159 2.31 2.09 3.95
CA HIS A 159 2.70 0.79 3.39
C HIS A 159 2.93 -0.29 4.45
N ALA A 160 2.90 0.05 5.73
CA ALA A 160 3.06 -0.92 6.79
C ALA A 160 1.92 -1.94 6.86
N THR A 161 0.71 -1.57 6.41
CA THR A 161 -0.49 -2.40 6.55
C THR A 161 -1.08 -2.76 5.18
N VAL A 162 -1.24 -4.06 4.93
CA VAL A 162 -1.91 -4.57 3.73
C VAL A 162 -3.42 -4.32 3.85
N ARG A 163 -3.99 -3.58 2.89
CA ARG A 163 -5.41 -3.21 2.87
C ARG A 163 -5.90 -3.10 1.42
N PRO A 164 -7.20 -3.16 1.13
CA PRO A 164 -7.75 -2.87 -0.20
C PRO A 164 -7.34 -1.49 -0.75
N GLN A 165 -6.88 -0.57 0.11
CA GLN A 165 -6.31 0.72 -0.28
C GLN A 165 -5.17 0.60 -1.31
N MET A 166 -4.48 -0.55 -1.37
CA MET A 166 -3.44 -0.78 -2.40
C MET A 166 -4.00 -0.70 -3.83
N PHE A 167 -5.25 -1.15 -4.06
CA PHE A 167 -5.94 -1.01 -5.35
C PHE A 167 -6.30 0.45 -5.64
N GLY A 168 -6.68 1.20 -4.58
CA GLY A 168 -6.88 2.65 -4.68
C GLY A 168 -5.59 3.39 -5.04
N THR A 169 -4.47 3.03 -4.42
CA THR A 169 -3.14 3.57 -4.74
C THR A 169 -2.76 3.28 -6.19
N PHE A 170 -2.97 2.04 -6.65
CA PHE A 170 -2.73 1.64 -8.04
C PHE A 170 -3.56 2.49 -9.01
N SER A 171 -4.87 2.64 -8.76
CA SER A 171 -5.77 3.45 -9.60
C SER A 171 -5.37 4.94 -9.59
N PHE A 172 -4.96 5.46 -8.44
CA PHE A 172 -4.49 6.84 -8.32
C PHE A 172 -3.20 7.09 -9.13
N VAL A 173 -2.29 6.15 -9.11
CA VAL A 173 -1.06 6.23 -9.91
C VAL A 173 -1.36 6.16 -11.41
N LEU A 174 -2.33 5.35 -11.84
CA LEU A 174 -2.81 5.36 -13.23
C LEU A 174 -3.34 6.74 -13.61
N LEU A 175 -4.10 7.39 -12.73
CA LEU A 175 -4.60 8.75 -12.94
C LEU A 175 -3.45 9.78 -13.02
N ILE A 176 -2.43 9.68 -12.17
CA ILE A 176 -1.20 10.50 -12.26
C ILE A 176 -0.51 10.27 -13.60
N GLY A 177 -0.51 9.04 -14.10
CA GLY A 177 -0.03 8.71 -15.44
C GLY A 177 -0.76 9.47 -16.54
N VAL A 178 -2.08 9.57 -16.45
CA VAL A 178 -2.92 10.39 -17.35
C VAL A 178 -2.52 11.86 -17.27
N PHE A 179 -2.35 12.41 -16.06
CA PHE A 179 -1.92 13.80 -15.87
C PHE A 179 -0.56 14.05 -16.52
N ALA A 180 0.43 13.19 -16.24
CA ALA A 180 1.78 13.32 -16.79
C ALA A 180 1.80 13.20 -18.32
N TRP A 181 1.02 12.30 -18.87
CA TRP A 181 0.91 12.11 -20.32
C TRP A 181 0.27 13.33 -21.02
N LEU A 182 -0.82 13.88 -20.47
CA LEU A 182 -1.47 15.07 -21.00
C LEU A 182 -0.61 16.33 -20.82
N ASP A 183 0.08 16.45 -19.69
CA ASP A 183 1.05 17.52 -19.45
C ASP A 183 2.18 17.49 -20.50
N ARG A 184 2.73 16.31 -20.76
CA ARG A 184 3.77 16.15 -21.76
C ARG A 184 3.30 16.57 -23.15
N ARG A 185 2.12 16.12 -23.57
CA ARG A 185 1.55 16.49 -24.89
C ARG A 185 1.37 18.00 -25.02
N ARG A 186 0.92 18.65 -23.94
CA ARG A 186 0.80 20.11 -23.92
C ARG A 186 2.17 20.77 -24.05
N ASP A 187 3.17 20.33 -23.27
CA ASP A 187 4.50 20.92 -23.27
C ASP A 187 5.20 20.72 -24.63
N ASP A 188 5.02 19.56 -25.26
CA ASP A 188 5.52 19.29 -26.60
C ASP A 188 4.84 20.21 -27.64
N ALA A 189 3.54 20.45 -27.54
CA ALA A 189 2.81 21.38 -28.41
C ALA A 189 3.29 22.84 -28.24
N GLU A 190 3.52 23.27 -26.99
CA GLU A 190 4.05 24.61 -26.69
C GLU A 190 5.49 24.80 -27.20
N LEU A 191 6.34 23.77 -27.11
CA LEU A 191 7.73 23.80 -27.58
C LEU A 191 7.83 23.80 -29.11
N THR A 192 6.98 23.03 -29.79
CA THR A 192 7.03 22.86 -31.25
C THR A 192 6.21 23.90 -32.01
N GLY A 193 5.33 24.63 -31.33
CA GLY A 193 4.33 25.51 -31.94
C GLY A 193 3.24 24.77 -32.74
N VAL A 194 3.26 23.43 -32.73
CA VAL A 194 2.26 22.59 -33.41
C VAL A 194 1.10 22.36 -32.44
N PRO A 195 -0.15 22.69 -32.84
CA PRO A 195 -1.29 22.44 -31.98
C PRO A 195 -1.40 20.98 -31.55
N GLU A 196 -1.82 20.76 -30.30
CA GLU A 196 -2.11 19.41 -29.79
C GLU A 196 -3.18 18.75 -30.66
N THR A 197 -2.76 17.88 -31.59
CA THR A 197 -3.67 17.08 -32.39
C THR A 197 -4.06 15.84 -31.61
N SER A 198 -5.32 15.74 -31.23
CA SER A 198 -5.89 14.51 -30.68
C SER A 198 -6.76 13.86 -31.76
N SER A 199 -6.46 12.58 -32.05
CA SER A 199 -7.39 11.80 -32.86
C SER A 199 -8.63 11.48 -32.05
N TRP A 200 -9.79 11.43 -32.69
CA TRP A 200 -11.03 11.01 -32.06
C TRP A 200 -10.89 9.65 -31.33
N ALA A 201 -10.20 8.69 -31.94
CA ALA A 201 -9.89 7.40 -31.33
C ALA A 201 -9.04 7.53 -30.04
N GLY A 202 -8.08 8.45 -30.01
CA GLY A 202 -7.27 8.71 -28.82
C GLY A 202 -8.08 9.28 -27.65
N GLU A 203 -9.03 10.18 -27.91
CA GLU A 203 -9.92 10.73 -26.87
C GLU A 203 -10.86 9.65 -26.33
N ILE A 204 -11.39 8.78 -27.19
CA ILE A 204 -12.22 7.64 -26.76
C ILE A 204 -11.39 6.69 -25.90
N LEU A 205 -10.20 6.31 -26.34
CA LEU A 205 -9.34 5.39 -25.59
C LEU A 205 -8.99 5.95 -24.21
N LEU A 206 -8.67 7.26 -24.12
CA LEU A 206 -8.44 7.94 -22.86
C LEU A 206 -9.69 7.91 -21.97
N SER A 207 -10.85 8.20 -22.54
CA SER A 207 -12.13 8.20 -21.82
C SER A 207 -12.47 6.81 -21.27
N VAL A 208 -12.32 5.77 -22.08
CA VAL A 208 -12.52 4.37 -21.69
C VAL A 208 -11.52 3.96 -20.60
N PHE A 209 -10.27 4.37 -20.73
CA PHE A 209 -9.22 4.07 -19.73
C PHE A 209 -9.56 4.69 -18.37
N VAL A 210 -9.91 5.98 -18.33
CA VAL A 210 -10.28 6.68 -17.08
C VAL A 210 -11.57 6.07 -16.50
N PHE A 211 -12.59 5.86 -17.33
CA PHE A 211 -13.83 5.21 -16.91
C PHE A 211 -13.58 3.83 -16.26
N SER A 212 -12.80 2.97 -16.91
CA SER A 212 -12.48 1.64 -16.41
C SER A 212 -11.66 1.70 -15.12
N THR A 213 -10.75 2.67 -15.01
CA THR A 213 -9.96 2.90 -13.79
C THR A 213 -10.87 3.26 -12.61
N PHE A 214 -11.83 4.17 -12.80
CA PHE A 214 -12.76 4.56 -11.74
C PHE A 214 -13.80 3.48 -11.43
N LEU A 215 -14.26 2.74 -12.43
CA LEU A 215 -15.12 1.57 -12.23
C LEU A 215 -14.44 0.54 -11.32
N PHE A 216 -13.18 0.20 -11.58
CA PHE A 216 -12.41 -0.69 -10.73
C PHE A 216 -12.17 -0.08 -9.33
N TRP A 217 -11.77 1.18 -9.27
CA TRP A 217 -11.45 1.86 -8.02
C TRP A 217 -12.64 1.96 -7.07
N ALA A 218 -13.80 2.38 -7.56
CA ALA A 218 -15.01 2.50 -6.75
C ALA A 218 -15.49 1.16 -6.16
N ASN A 219 -15.23 0.05 -6.85
CA ASN A 219 -15.59 -1.28 -6.36
C ASN A 219 -14.52 -1.92 -5.46
N THR A 220 -13.29 -1.40 -5.44
CA THR A 220 -12.19 -1.95 -4.63
C THR A 220 -11.87 -1.13 -3.39
N HIS A 221 -12.13 0.19 -3.39
CA HIS A 221 -11.83 1.05 -2.23
C HIS A 221 -12.54 2.41 -2.30
N GLY A 222 -13.09 2.87 -1.18
CA GLY A 222 -13.85 4.13 -1.08
C GLY A 222 -13.07 5.43 -1.36
N SER A 223 -11.75 5.37 -1.59
CA SER A 223 -10.92 6.56 -1.89
C SER A 223 -11.06 7.11 -3.31
N PHE A 224 -11.91 6.55 -4.15
CA PHE A 224 -12.16 7.05 -5.52
C PHE A 224 -12.54 8.54 -5.57
N LEU A 225 -13.16 9.06 -4.51
CA LEU A 225 -13.45 10.49 -4.35
C LEU A 225 -12.20 11.37 -4.50
N VAL A 226 -11.06 10.93 -3.99
CA VAL A 226 -9.81 11.70 -4.11
C VAL A 226 -9.46 11.87 -5.59
N GLY A 227 -9.62 10.82 -6.40
CA GLY A 227 -9.38 10.89 -7.84
C GLY A 227 -10.33 11.86 -8.55
N ILE A 228 -11.63 11.82 -8.21
CA ILE A 228 -12.63 12.76 -8.77
C ILE A 228 -12.25 14.20 -8.44
N VAL A 229 -11.87 14.48 -7.18
CA VAL A 229 -11.44 15.82 -6.75
C VAL A 229 -10.19 16.26 -7.49
N MET A 230 -9.22 15.37 -7.74
CA MET A 230 -8.03 15.72 -8.53
C MET A 230 -8.35 16.05 -9.99
N LEU A 231 -9.28 15.33 -10.62
CA LEU A 231 -9.78 15.67 -11.96
C LEU A 231 -10.51 17.02 -11.96
N ALA A 232 -11.35 17.27 -10.97
CA ALA A 232 -12.02 18.58 -10.81
C ALA A 232 -10.99 19.71 -10.62
N CYS A 233 -9.90 19.48 -9.88
CA CYS A 233 -8.81 20.46 -9.75
C CYS A 233 -8.11 20.72 -11.10
N GLN A 234 -7.95 19.71 -11.96
CA GLN A 234 -7.41 19.89 -13.31
C GLN A 234 -8.34 20.75 -14.17
N ALA A 235 -9.66 20.49 -14.14
CA ALA A 235 -10.65 21.29 -14.84
C ALA A 235 -10.68 22.74 -14.33
N ALA A 236 -10.74 22.93 -13.02
CA ALA A 236 -10.75 24.25 -12.39
C ALA A 236 -9.45 25.04 -12.65
N GLY A 237 -8.31 24.37 -12.56
CA GLY A 237 -7.02 24.98 -12.87
C GLY A 237 -6.91 25.41 -14.33
N ARG A 238 -7.42 24.60 -15.27
CA ARG A 238 -7.49 24.98 -16.68
C ARG A 238 -8.44 26.14 -16.92
N PHE A 239 -9.61 26.12 -16.30
CA PHE A 239 -10.55 27.24 -16.32
C PHE A 239 -9.88 28.54 -15.85
N MET A 240 -9.20 28.51 -14.71
CA MET A 240 -8.48 29.67 -14.17
C MET A 240 -7.39 30.16 -15.14
N GLU A 241 -6.61 29.25 -15.71
CA GLU A 241 -5.53 29.57 -16.64
C GLU A 241 -6.06 30.29 -17.89
N VAL A 242 -7.11 29.75 -18.52
CA VAL A 242 -7.70 30.34 -19.72
C VAL A 242 -8.34 31.68 -19.40
N THR A 243 -9.14 31.78 -18.34
CA THR A 243 -9.79 33.02 -17.90
C THR A 243 -8.76 34.12 -17.62
N TRP A 244 -7.65 33.79 -16.95
CA TRP A 244 -6.60 34.75 -16.64
C TRP A 244 -5.90 35.29 -17.90
N LYS A 245 -5.61 34.39 -18.85
CA LYS A 245 -4.88 34.73 -20.07
C LYS A 245 -5.77 35.49 -21.09
N THR A 246 -7.00 35.07 -21.26
CA THR A 246 -7.86 35.56 -22.35
C THR A 246 -8.85 36.65 -21.94
N ARG A 247 -9.31 36.57 -20.68
CA ARG A 247 -10.39 37.41 -20.13
C ARG A 247 -11.66 37.40 -21.01
N ASP A 248 -11.86 36.32 -21.76
CA ASP A 248 -12.94 36.15 -22.73
C ASP A 248 -13.68 34.84 -22.45
N VAL A 249 -14.96 34.95 -22.11
CA VAL A 249 -15.85 33.82 -21.78
C VAL A 249 -16.03 32.86 -22.96
N VAL A 250 -16.06 33.39 -24.19
CA VAL A 250 -16.22 32.54 -25.38
C VAL A 250 -15.02 31.65 -25.58
N GLN A 251 -13.81 32.17 -25.37
CA GLN A 251 -12.58 31.38 -25.43
C GLN A 251 -12.52 30.33 -24.32
N VAL A 252 -12.97 30.63 -23.11
CA VAL A 252 -13.09 29.65 -22.02
C VAL A 252 -14.05 28.54 -22.41
N LEU A 253 -15.24 28.89 -22.91
CA LEU A 253 -16.27 27.91 -23.29
C LEU A 253 -15.90 27.10 -24.54
N SER A 254 -14.95 27.55 -25.35
CA SER A 254 -14.46 26.83 -26.54
C SER A 254 -13.16 26.05 -26.29
N ASP A 255 -12.59 26.10 -25.08
CA ASP A 255 -11.32 25.44 -24.78
C ASP A 255 -11.46 23.91 -24.72
N ARG A 256 -10.88 23.22 -25.71
CA ARG A 256 -10.94 21.75 -25.83
C ARG A 256 -10.30 21.01 -24.65
N ARG A 257 -9.25 21.58 -24.04
CA ARG A 257 -8.58 20.96 -22.88
C ARG A 257 -9.48 21.04 -21.64
N LEU A 258 -10.20 22.16 -21.48
CA LEU A 258 -11.19 22.28 -20.40
C LEU A 258 -12.31 21.25 -20.56
N HIS A 259 -12.89 21.14 -21.77
CA HIS A 259 -13.92 20.15 -22.05
C HIS A 259 -13.45 18.71 -21.81
N ARG A 260 -12.21 18.38 -22.17
CA ARG A 260 -11.62 17.07 -21.86
C ARG A 260 -11.61 16.81 -20.35
N TRP A 261 -11.12 17.76 -19.54
CA TRP A 261 -11.08 17.58 -18.09
C TRP A 261 -12.47 17.48 -17.46
N LEU A 262 -13.43 18.26 -17.94
CA LEU A 262 -14.84 18.16 -17.50
C LEU A 262 -15.41 16.78 -17.85
N LEU A 263 -15.27 16.35 -19.10
CA LEU A 263 -15.74 15.03 -19.55
C LEU A 263 -15.12 13.88 -18.72
N LEU A 264 -13.81 13.92 -18.48
CA LEU A 264 -13.13 12.89 -17.65
C LEU A 264 -13.64 12.91 -16.21
N THR A 265 -13.94 14.08 -15.65
CA THR A 265 -14.55 14.22 -14.32
C THR A 265 -15.95 13.63 -14.29
N GLU A 266 -16.80 13.96 -15.26
CA GLU A 266 -18.16 13.42 -15.37
C GLU A 266 -18.15 11.91 -15.54
N LEU A 267 -17.31 11.38 -16.45
CA LEU A 267 -17.15 9.95 -16.65
C LEU A 267 -16.67 9.23 -15.40
N SER A 268 -15.80 9.83 -14.62
CA SER A 268 -15.32 9.25 -13.35
C SER A 268 -16.44 9.17 -12.30
N VAL A 269 -17.30 10.18 -12.23
CA VAL A 269 -18.50 10.14 -11.38
C VAL A 269 -19.45 9.05 -11.84
N VAL A 270 -19.80 9.00 -13.13
CA VAL A 270 -20.67 7.95 -13.69
C VAL A 270 -20.12 6.55 -13.43
N ALA A 271 -18.83 6.33 -13.69
CA ALA A 271 -18.18 5.05 -13.46
C ALA A 271 -18.24 4.64 -11.99
N SER A 272 -18.09 5.60 -11.07
CA SER A 272 -18.13 5.33 -9.62
C SER A 272 -19.52 4.98 -9.11
N LEU A 273 -20.59 5.30 -9.85
CA LEU A 273 -21.96 4.89 -9.52
C LEU A 273 -22.27 3.46 -9.97
N ILE A 274 -21.43 2.86 -10.81
CA ILE A 274 -21.57 1.45 -11.23
C ILE A 274 -20.95 0.53 -10.19
N ASN A 275 -21.65 0.37 -9.09
CA ASN A 275 -21.34 -0.47 -7.95
C ASN A 275 -22.63 -1.02 -7.36
N PRO A 276 -22.60 -2.03 -6.48
CA PRO A 276 -23.81 -2.64 -5.90
C PRO A 276 -24.70 -1.69 -5.09
N TYR A 277 -24.19 -0.56 -4.65
CA TYR A 277 -24.89 0.41 -3.80
C TYR A 277 -25.24 1.72 -4.53
N GLY A 278 -24.82 1.88 -5.78
CA GLY A 278 -25.11 3.06 -6.60
C GLY A 278 -24.71 4.38 -5.91
N MET A 279 -25.68 5.27 -5.75
CA MET A 279 -25.48 6.58 -5.12
C MET A 279 -25.15 6.49 -3.62
N ASP A 280 -25.66 5.48 -2.92
CA ASP A 280 -25.43 5.34 -1.47
C ASP A 280 -23.95 5.17 -1.13
N GLN A 281 -23.18 4.52 -1.99
CA GLN A 281 -21.72 4.42 -1.82
C GLN A 281 -21.04 5.79 -1.92
N LEU A 282 -21.44 6.63 -2.88
CA LEU A 282 -20.91 7.97 -3.04
C LEU A 282 -21.26 8.86 -1.83
N LEU A 283 -22.51 8.82 -1.38
CA LEU A 283 -22.97 9.56 -0.19
C LEU A 283 -22.24 9.09 1.07
N ASN A 284 -22.14 7.77 1.26
CA ASN A 284 -21.38 7.19 2.38
C ASN A 284 -19.92 7.64 2.37
N ALA A 285 -19.26 7.66 1.22
CA ALA A 285 -17.87 8.12 1.11
C ALA A 285 -17.71 9.61 1.46
N LEU A 286 -18.68 10.47 1.10
CA LEU A 286 -18.70 11.90 1.46
C LEU A 286 -18.96 12.12 2.95
N GLU A 287 -19.81 11.30 3.58
CA GLU A 287 -20.22 11.45 4.97
C GLU A 287 -19.31 10.71 5.95
N PHE A 288 -18.51 9.76 5.46
CA PHE A 288 -17.69 8.88 6.28
C PHE A 288 -16.84 9.64 7.31
N SER A 289 -16.23 10.74 6.91
CA SER A 289 -15.38 11.57 7.80
C SER A 289 -16.14 12.25 8.95
N LYS A 290 -17.47 12.29 8.89
CA LYS A 290 -18.34 12.87 9.95
C LYS A 290 -18.68 11.87 11.05
N ASN A 291 -18.29 10.59 10.89
CA ASN A 291 -18.62 9.56 11.87
C ASN A 291 -17.98 9.88 13.23
N PRO A 292 -18.76 9.90 14.33
CA PRO A 292 -18.31 10.36 15.65
C PRO A 292 -17.30 9.41 16.33
N ASN A 293 -17.12 8.19 15.82
CA ASN A 293 -16.16 7.22 16.37
C ASN A 293 -14.74 7.39 15.78
N LEU A 294 -14.61 7.96 14.59
CA LEU A 294 -13.35 8.08 13.88
C LEU A 294 -12.28 8.93 14.60
N PRO A 295 -12.62 10.04 15.30
CA PRO A 295 -11.62 10.85 16.00
C PRO A 295 -10.83 10.10 17.09
N ASP A 296 -11.36 8.99 17.60
CA ASP A 296 -10.68 8.15 18.59
C ASP A 296 -9.63 7.22 17.92
N ILE A 297 -9.68 7.06 16.59
CA ILE A 297 -8.76 6.23 15.82
C ILE A 297 -7.56 7.07 15.33
N MET A 298 -6.33 6.59 15.60
CA MET A 298 -5.09 7.33 15.33
C MET A 298 -5.01 7.91 13.91
N GLU A 299 -5.35 7.11 12.89
CA GLU A 299 -5.24 7.54 11.49
C GLU A 299 -6.26 8.60 11.06
N TRP A 300 -7.33 8.82 11.83
CA TRP A 300 -8.36 9.83 11.58
C TRP A 300 -8.19 11.09 12.43
N LYS A 301 -7.17 11.14 13.27
CA LYS A 301 -6.83 12.34 14.04
C LYS A 301 -6.30 13.44 13.12
N LYS A 302 -6.34 14.66 13.63
CA LYS A 302 -5.65 15.81 13.02
C LYS A 302 -4.15 15.56 13.02
N LEU A 303 -3.48 16.08 12.00
CA LEU A 303 -2.03 15.98 11.90
C LEU A 303 -1.37 16.80 13.03
N GLU A 304 -0.54 16.13 13.82
CA GLU A 304 0.34 16.78 14.78
C GLU A 304 1.75 16.87 14.19
N PHE A 305 2.40 18.03 14.29
CA PHE A 305 3.68 18.26 13.61
C PHE A 305 4.83 17.40 14.13
N PHE A 306 4.76 16.92 15.36
CA PHE A 306 5.80 16.07 15.95
C PHE A 306 5.60 14.56 15.73
N MET A 307 4.47 14.14 15.16
CA MET A 307 4.32 12.77 14.73
C MET A 307 5.12 12.53 13.42
N PRO A 308 5.47 11.27 13.08
CA PRO A 308 6.26 10.96 11.87
C PRO A 308 5.71 11.60 10.60
N GLU A 309 4.40 11.52 10.37
CA GLU A 309 3.72 12.11 9.22
C GLU A 309 3.78 13.66 9.23
N GLY A 310 3.72 14.26 10.41
CA GLY A 310 3.86 15.71 10.58
C GLY A 310 5.27 16.19 10.22
N VAL A 311 6.28 15.47 10.68
CA VAL A 311 7.69 15.74 10.33
C VAL A 311 7.90 15.60 8.82
N GLN A 312 7.38 14.51 8.20
CA GLN A 312 7.44 14.32 6.75
C GLN A 312 6.80 15.49 5.99
N MET A 313 5.65 15.96 6.45
CA MET A 313 4.96 17.10 5.83
C MET A 313 5.75 18.40 5.98
N CYS A 314 6.31 18.69 7.16
CA CYS A 314 7.18 19.86 7.38
C CYS A 314 8.43 19.82 6.47
N LEU A 315 9.07 18.65 6.34
CA LEU A 315 10.22 18.47 5.45
C LEU A 315 9.83 18.69 3.98
N SER A 316 8.63 18.24 3.57
CA SER A 316 8.13 18.49 2.23
C SER A 316 7.91 19.98 1.95
N TRP A 317 7.38 20.73 2.91
CA TRP A 317 7.22 22.18 2.77
C TRP A 317 8.54 22.91 2.71
N LEU A 318 9.51 22.51 3.53
CA LEU A 318 10.87 23.06 3.46
C LEU A 318 11.48 22.78 2.08
N LEU A 319 11.36 21.56 1.56
CA LEU A 319 11.81 21.23 0.21
C LEU A 319 11.11 22.10 -0.85
N MET A 320 9.79 22.28 -0.75
CA MET A 320 9.01 23.13 -1.66
C MET A 320 9.53 24.57 -1.66
N LEU A 321 9.79 25.15 -0.49
CA LEU A 321 10.33 26.50 -0.37
C LEU A 321 11.73 26.61 -1.02
N VAL A 322 12.60 25.63 -0.80
CA VAL A 322 13.92 25.56 -1.44
C VAL A 322 13.78 25.46 -2.95
N LEU A 323 12.93 24.56 -3.44
CA LEU A 323 12.72 24.39 -4.87
C LEU A 323 12.17 25.68 -5.52
N PHE A 324 11.18 26.32 -4.92
CA PHE A 324 10.61 27.57 -5.46
C PHE A 324 11.59 28.74 -5.40
N ARG A 325 12.50 28.76 -4.41
CA ARG A 325 13.53 29.79 -4.33
C ARG A 325 14.56 29.71 -5.47
N PHE A 326 14.89 28.49 -5.91
CA PHE A 326 15.99 28.27 -6.87
C PHE A 326 15.54 27.84 -8.26
N SER A 327 14.33 27.32 -8.42
CA SER A 327 13.77 26.93 -9.71
C SER A 327 13.05 28.10 -10.38
N LYS A 328 13.13 28.14 -11.72
CA LYS A 328 12.39 29.10 -12.57
C LYS A 328 11.15 28.49 -13.23
N GLN A 329 10.85 27.22 -12.91
CA GLN A 329 9.67 26.56 -13.49
C GLN A 329 8.39 27.20 -12.94
N PRO A 330 7.38 27.45 -13.78
CA PRO A 330 6.10 27.95 -13.32
C PRO A 330 5.33 26.85 -12.60
N VAL A 331 4.60 27.23 -11.54
CA VAL A 331 3.64 26.35 -10.88
C VAL A 331 2.28 26.54 -11.55
N ARG A 332 1.63 25.46 -11.92
CA ARG A 332 0.35 25.50 -12.63
C ARG A 332 -0.82 25.67 -11.66
N PRO A 333 -1.88 26.40 -12.03
CA PRO A 333 -3.06 26.57 -11.18
C PRO A 333 -3.67 25.24 -10.71
N ALA A 334 -3.70 24.22 -11.57
CA ALA A 334 -4.18 22.89 -11.21
C ALA A 334 -3.34 22.23 -10.12
N GLU A 335 -2.00 22.35 -10.19
CA GLU A 335 -1.09 21.81 -9.18
C GLU A 335 -1.26 22.53 -7.84
N ILE A 336 -1.45 23.86 -7.86
CA ILE A 336 -1.75 24.65 -6.66
C ILE A 336 -3.05 24.18 -6.01
N LEU A 337 -4.11 24.01 -6.79
CA LEU A 337 -5.40 23.55 -6.28
C LEU A 337 -5.31 22.14 -5.70
N MET A 338 -4.68 21.20 -6.39
CA MET A 338 -4.49 19.83 -5.89
C MET A 338 -3.69 19.81 -4.58
N LEU A 339 -2.59 20.56 -4.51
CA LEU A 339 -1.79 20.67 -3.30
C LEU A 339 -2.57 21.33 -2.16
N ALA A 340 -3.29 22.44 -2.43
CA ALA A 340 -4.07 23.14 -1.40
C ALA A 340 -5.15 22.24 -0.79
N VAL A 341 -5.89 21.50 -1.62
CA VAL A 341 -6.91 20.54 -1.16
C VAL A 341 -6.26 19.43 -0.32
N LEU A 342 -5.16 18.84 -0.79
CA LEU A 342 -4.52 17.73 -0.08
C LEU A 342 -3.77 18.20 1.18
N ILE A 343 -3.19 19.38 1.20
CA ILE A 343 -2.63 19.99 2.43
C ILE A 343 -3.73 20.17 3.47
N TYR A 344 -4.83 20.82 3.08
CA TYR A 344 -5.95 21.05 3.99
C TYR A 344 -6.52 19.74 4.55
N THR A 345 -6.79 18.77 3.67
CA THR A 345 -7.36 17.49 4.08
C THR A 345 -6.39 16.64 4.91
N THR A 346 -5.06 16.74 4.66
CA THR A 346 -4.03 16.06 5.47
C THR A 346 -3.91 16.67 6.86
N LEU A 347 -3.96 17.99 6.97
CA LEU A 347 -3.98 18.67 8.27
C LEU A 347 -5.22 18.28 9.10
N ALA A 348 -6.36 18.13 8.43
CA ALA A 348 -7.60 17.71 9.07
C ALA A 348 -7.61 16.21 9.42
N ASN A 349 -6.86 15.39 8.68
CA ASN A 349 -6.89 13.95 8.79
C ASN A 349 -5.57 13.32 8.29
N VAL A 350 -4.79 12.76 9.22
CA VAL A 350 -3.46 12.16 8.93
C VAL A 350 -3.50 11.14 7.78
N ARG A 351 -4.60 10.40 7.64
CA ARG A 351 -4.76 9.39 6.59
C ARG A 351 -4.56 9.94 5.18
N MET A 352 -4.85 11.23 4.97
CA MET A 352 -4.77 11.88 3.66
C MET A 352 -3.32 12.09 3.16
N ILE A 353 -2.31 11.94 4.02
CA ILE A 353 -0.89 11.99 3.63
C ILE A 353 -0.56 10.96 2.55
N GLY A 354 -1.29 9.85 2.54
CA GLY A 354 -1.17 8.80 1.52
C GLY A 354 -1.45 9.27 0.08
N TRP A 355 -2.23 10.34 -0.09
CA TRP A 355 -2.53 10.95 -1.39
C TRP A 355 -1.68 12.20 -1.63
N TYR A 356 -1.47 12.97 -0.56
CA TYR A 356 -0.63 14.17 -0.58
C TYR A 356 0.77 13.88 -1.13
N GLY A 357 1.43 12.84 -0.63
CA GLY A 357 2.82 12.52 -1.02
C GLY A 357 2.99 12.29 -2.53
N PHE A 358 2.03 11.63 -3.17
CA PHE A 358 2.05 11.41 -4.62
C PHE A 358 1.89 12.71 -5.41
N ILE A 359 0.92 13.55 -5.07
CA ILE A 359 0.67 14.82 -5.75
C ILE A 359 1.78 15.84 -5.46
N PHE A 360 2.31 15.83 -4.23
CA PHE A 360 3.46 16.67 -3.89
C PHE A 360 4.66 16.34 -4.78
N ALA A 361 5.03 15.06 -4.87
CA ALA A 361 6.13 14.62 -5.74
C ALA A 361 5.87 14.96 -7.21
N TYR A 362 4.63 14.76 -7.69
CA TYR A 362 4.22 15.12 -9.05
C TYR A 362 4.38 16.61 -9.35
N ALA A 363 3.92 17.50 -8.45
CA ALA A 363 3.99 18.94 -8.60
C ALA A 363 5.43 19.47 -8.50
N MET A 364 6.25 18.88 -7.61
CA MET A 364 7.65 19.29 -7.44
C MET A 364 8.59 18.76 -8.52
N LEU A 365 8.15 17.82 -9.34
CA LEU A 365 9.00 17.13 -10.31
C LEU A 365 9.68 18.05 -11.35
N PRO A 366 9.00 19.05 -11.97
CA PRO A 366 9.63 19.97 -12.91
C PRO A 366 10.75 20.81 -12.26
N HIS A 367 10.54 21.20 -11.00
CA HIS A 367 11.51 21.96 -10.20
C HIS A 367 12.74 21.10 -9.87
N LEU A 368 12.51 19.85 -9.46
CA LEU A 368 13.57 18.85 -9.23
C LEU A 368 14.37 18.60 -10.51
N ALA A 369 13.68 18.48 -11.66
CA ALA A 369 14.33 18.26 -12.95
C ALA A 369 15.23 19.43 -13.36
N GLU A 370 14.80 20.67 -13.12
CA GLU A 370 15.62 21.85 -13.38
C GLU A 370 16.82 21.90 -12.45
N MET A 371 16.63 21.68 -11.15
CA MET A 371 17.72 21.68 -10.18
C MET A 371 18.72 20.57 -10.45
N SER A 372 18.25 19.38 -10.81
CA SER A 372 19.11 18.26 -11.20
C SER A 372 19.97 18.61 -12.42
N ARG A 373 19.38 19.20 -13.48
CA ARG A 373 20.14 19.64 -14.67
C ARG A 373 21.20 20.66 -14.31
N ARG A 374 20.86 21.67 -13.50
CA ARG A 374 21.82 22.71 -13.08
C ARG A 374 22.96 22.14 -12.24
N GLY A 375 22.62 21.26 -11.28
CA GLY A 375 23.61 20.58 -10.45
C GLY A 375 24.56 19.72 -11.26
N MET A 376 24.03 18.92 -12.19
CA MET A 376 24.82 18.07 -13.08
C MET A 376 25.69 18.90 -14.02
N SER A 377 25.17 19.99 -14.59
CA SER A 377 25.97 20.91 -15.42
C SER A 377 27.08 21.59 -14.61
N TRP A 378 26.81 22.00 -13.38
CA TRP A 378 27.81 22.57 -12.50
C TRP A 378 28.92 21.56 -12.17
N ILE A 379 28.56 20.31 -11.83
CA ILE A 379 29.53 19.23 -11.55
C ILE A 379 30.38 18.93 -12.77
N HIS A 380 29.77 18.83 -13.97
CA HIS A 380 30.50 18.59 -15.22
C HIS A 380 31.50 19.69 -15.55
N ASN A 381 31.16 20.94 -15.26
CA ASN A 381 32.03 22.09 -15.52
C ASN A 381 33.16 22.28 -14.48
N GLN A 382 33.24 21.46 -13.43
CA GLN A 382 34.33 21.51 -12.44
C GLN A 382 35.54 20.70 -12.95
N PRO A 383 36.72 21.33 -13.12
CA PRO A 383 37.91 20.65 -13.61
C PRO A 383 38.29 19.47 -12.68
N GLY A 384 38.44 18.28 -13.22
CA GLY A 384 38.96 17.11 -12.52
C GLY A 384 37.97 16.35 -11.65
N LEU A 385 36.71 16.79 -11.51
CA LEU A 385 35.70 16.08 -10.74
C LEU A 385 35.12 14.86 -11.49
N ILE A 386 34.89 15.00 -12.80
CA ILE A 386 34.35 13.93 -13.66
C ILE A 386 35.03 14.03 -15.02
N SER A 387 35.59 12.91 -15.52
CA SER A 387 36.11 12.86 -16.89
C SER A 387 34.95 12.84 -17.91
N ASP A 388 35.18 13.42 -19.10
CA ASP A 388 34.21 13.40 -20.20
C ASP A 388 33.83 11.97 -20.59
N GLU A 389 34.76 11.03 -20.52
CA GLU A 389 34.53 9.62 -20.79
C GLU A 389 33.55 8.99 -19.77
N TRP A 390 33.72 9.29 -18.48
CA TRP A 390 32.85 8.82 -17.43
C TRP A 390 31.44 9.42 -17.55
N TRP A 391 31.36 10.71 -17.91
CA TRP A 391 30.09 11.39 -18.19
C TRP A 391 29.33 10.76 -19.36
N LEU A 392 30.03 10.46 -20.46
CA LEU A 392 29.43 9.75 -21.60
C LEU A 392 28.98 8.34 -21.24
N ARG A 393 29.72 7.62 -20.39
CA ARG A 393 29.33 6.30 -19.89
C ARG A 393 28.08 6.34 -19.01
N LEU A 394 27.90 7.39 -18.18
CA LEU A 394 26.67 7.58 -17.41
C LEU A 394 25.45 7.85 -18.28
N GLN A 395 25.64 8.52 -19.40
CA GLN A 395 24.54 8.83 -20.32
C GLN A 395 24.22 7.68 -21.29
N LYS A 396 25.12 6.72 -21.45
CA LYS A 396 24.93 5.60 -22.35
C LYS A 396 23.81 4.71 -21.80
N ARG A 397 22.73 4.59 -22.59
CA ARG A 397 21.57 3.74 -22.27
C ARG A 397 21.64 2.46 -23.08
N SER A 398 21.39 1.35 -22.42
CA SER A 398 21.18 0.06 -23.09
C SER A 398 19.72 -0.12 -23.51
N HIS A 399 19.46 -1.13 -24.33
CA HIS A 399 18.13 -1.44 -24.79
C HIS A 399 17.18 -1.74 -23.62
N LEU A 400 15.92 -1.29 -23.76
CA LEU A 400 14.84 -1.49 -22.78
C LEU A 400 14.63 -2.98 -22.44
N ILE A 401 14.87 -3.88 -23.40
CA ILE A 401 14.74 -5.34 -23.24
C ILE A 401 15.73 -5.88 -22.21
N SER A 402 16.98 -5.40 -22.19
CA SER A 402 17.98 -5.87 -21.20
C SER A 402 17.59 -5.49 -19.77
N VAL A 403 17.05 -4.29 -19.60
CA VAL A 403 16.54 -3.82 -18.31
C VAL A 403 15.34 -4.66 -17.88
N PHE A 404 14.41 -4.92 -18.80
CA PHE A 404 13.25 -5.75 -18.53
C PHE A 404 13.64 -7.18 -18.12
N CYS A 405 14.56 -7.82 -18.84
CA CYS A 405 15.05 -9.15 -18.49
C CYS A 405 15.70 -9.19 -17.09
N LEU A 406 16.47 -8.15 -16.74
CA LEU A 406 17.06 -8.05 -15.41
C LEU A 406 16.02 -7.81 -14.32
N LEU A 407 15.03 -6.96 -14.57
CA LEU A 407 13.92 -6.74 -13.64
C LEU A 407 13.16 -8.05 -13.40
N VAL A 408 12.89 -8.82 -14.45
CA VAL A 408 12.24 -10.14 -14.34
C VAL A 408 13.11 -11.13 -13.56
N ALA A 409 14.43 -11.16 -13.80
CA ALA A 409 15.37 -12.00 -13.07
C ALA A 409 15.45 -11.62 -11.58
N TRP A 410 15.53 -10.31 -11.27
CA TRP A 410 15.47 -9.80 -9.90
C TRP A 410 14.12 -10.05 -9.24
N TYR A 411 13.04 -9.89 -10.00
CA TYR A 411 11.70 -10.20 -9.53
C TYR A 411 11.59 -11.67 -9.11
N GLY A 412 12.06 -12.59 -9.96
CA GLY A 412 12.12 -14.01 -9.63
C GLY A 412 12.99 -14.31 -8.41
N PHE A 413 14.15 -13.63 -8.28
CA PHE A 413 15.02 -13.76 -7.12
C PHE A 413 14.41 -13.17 -5.85
N ALA A 414 13.84 -11.96 -5.92
CA ALA A 414 13.18 -11.30 -4.80
C ALA A 414 11.89 -12.01 -4.37
N LEU A 415 11.22 -12.68 -5.30
CA LEU A 415 10.17 -13.66 -5.04
C LEU A 415 10.72 -14.99 -4.54
N SER A 416 11.88 -15.03 -3.87
CA SER A 416 12.49 -16.28 -3.42
C SER A 416 11.51 -17.19 -2.65
N HIS A 417 10.54 -16.61 -1.96
CA HIS A 417 9.47 -17.36 -1.32
C HIS A 417 8.43 -17.92 -2.32
N LEU A 418 8.28 -17.34 -3.50
CA LEU A 418 7.52 -17.90 -4.62
C LEU A 418 8.36 -18.88 -5.44
N ALA A 419 9.63 -18.57 -5.63
CA ALA A 419 10.60 -19.46 -6.25
C ALA A 419 10.98 -20.63 -5.33
N THR A 420 10.86 -20.48 -4.00
CA THR A 420 11.14 -21.51 -3.00
C THR A 420 10.42 -22.83 -3.30
N PRO A 421 9.11 -22.90 -3.57
CA PRO A 421 8.46 -24.13 -3.97
C PRO A 421 8.97 -24.70 -5.31
N LEU A 422 9.36 -23.84 -6.25
CA LEU A 422 9.89 -24.24 -7.56
C LEU A 422 11.34 -24.75 -7.47
N LEU A 423 12.11 -24.23 -6.50
CA LEU A 423 13.50 -24.59 -6.24
C LEU A 423 13.67 -25.61 -5.10
N GLY A 424 12.58 -26.15 -4.57
CA GLY A 424 12.60 -27.15 -3.50
C GLY A 424 12.86 -26.59 -2.10
N GLY A 425 12.65 -25.30 -1.88
CA GLY A 425 12.80 -24.67 -0.57
C GLY A 425 11.53 -24.68 0.28
N GLU A 426 11.64 -24.28 1.56
CA GLU A 426 10.53 -24.23 2.51
C GLU A 426 9.76 -22.90 2.49
N ARG A 427 8.44 -22.95 2.69
CA ARG A 427 7.61 -21.76 2.87
C ARG A 427 8.05 -20.96 4.10
N ARG A 428 7.74 -19.65 4.12
CA ARG A 428 7.99 -18.81 5.30
C ARG A 428 7.30 -19.40 6.53
N LYS A 429 8.06 -19.50 7.62
CA LYS A 429 7.47 -19.88 8.91
C LYS A 429 6.45 -18.82 9.32
N PRO A 430 5.34 -19.21 9.95
CA PRO A 430 4.30 -18.28 10.40
C PRO A 430 4.82 -17.09 11.23
N GLU A 431 5.88 -17.30 12.04
CA GLU A 431 6.52 -16.27 12.88
C GLU A 431 7.22 -15.17 12.05
N ARG A 432 7.61 -15.47 10.81
CA ARG A 432 8.20 -14.50 9.87
C ARG A 432 7.19 -13.89 8.92
N LEU A 433 6.04 -14.57 8.74
CA LEU A 433 4.98 -14.10 7.86
C LEU A 433 4.07 -13.10 8.57
N HIS A 434 3.74 -13.35 9.83
CA HIS A 434 2.87 -12.49 10.63
C HIS A 434 3.68 -11.59 11.57
N SER A 435 3.12 -10.43 11.91
CA SER A 435 3.71 -9.55 12.93
C SER A 435 3.76 -10.24 14.31
N ALA A 436 4.71 -9.84 15.16
CA ALA A 436 4.85 -10.38 16.51
C ALA A 436 3.59 -10.16 17.37
N GLU A 437 2.85 -9.08 17.11
CA GLU A 437 1.62 -8.72 17.82
C GLU A 437 0.37 -9.53 17.39
N THR A 438 0.55 -10.53 16.51
CA THR A 438 -0.55 -11.37 16.03
C THR A 438 -0.95 -12.41 17.06
N PRO A 439 -2.22 -12.46 17.55
CA PRO A 439 -2.64 -13.33 18.65
C PRO A 439 -2.89 -14.78 18.20
N ARG A 440 -1.87 -15.42 17.61
CA ARG A 440 -1.95 -16.79 17.05
C ARG A 440 -2.22 -17.84 18.13
N GLY A 441 -1.60 -17.68 19.30
CA GLY A 441 -1.83 -18.57 20.44
C GLY A 441 -3.26 -18.48 20.95
N VAL A 442 -3.81 -17.27 21.02
CA VAL A 442 -5.21 -17.03 21.40
C VAL A 442 -6.17 -17.76 20.47
N THR A 443 -6.05 -17.60 19.15
CA THR A 443 -6.94 -18.27 18.21
C THR A 443 -6.77 -19.80 18.20
N ALA A 444 -5.54 -20.29 18.35
CA ALA A 444 -5.28 -21.72 18.51
C ALA A 444 -6.00 -22.27 19.75
N PHE A 445 -5.89 -21.59 20.90
CA PHE A 445 -6.59 -21.98 22.11
C PHE A 445 -8.12 -21.95 21.94
N LEU A 446 -8.68 -20.86 21.40
CA LEU A 446 -10.12 -20.72 21.21
C LEU A 446 -10.70 -21.74 20.22
N ARG A 447 -9.97 -22.20 19.23
CA ARG A 447 -10.40 -23.28 18.31
C ARG A 447 -10.53 -24.62 19.03
N TRP A 448 -9.65 -24.91 19.99
CA TRP A 448 -9.73 -26.12 20.80
C TRP A 448 -10.81 -26.03 21.88
N HIS A 449 -11.07 -24.81 22.38
CA HIS A 449 -11.99 -24.55 23.48
C HIS A 449 -12.93 -23.40 23.13
N PRO A 450 -13.86 -23.58 22.16
CA PRO A 450 -14.70 -22.52 21.65
C PRO A 450 -15.69 -22.01 22.71
N PRO A 451 -15.66 -20.71 23.05
CA PRO A 451 -16.68 -20.08 23.88
C PRO A 451 -17.98 -19.92 23.11
N GLN A 452 -19.11 -19.98 23.82
CA GLN A 452 -20.45 -19.74 23.26
C GLN A 452 -20.98 -18.35 23.62
N GLY A 453 -20.47 -17.76 24.70
CA GLY A 453 -20.82 -16.43 25.17
C GLY A 453 -20.16 -15.30 24.41
N GLN A 454 -20.53 -14.07 24.79
CA GLN A 454 -19.91 -12.87 24.24
C GLN A 454 -18.46 -12.74 24.69
N ILE A 455 -17.57 -12.50 23.73
CA ILE A 455 -16.16 -12.24 24.00
C ILE A 455 -15.92 -10.73 23.99
N PHE A 456 -15.21 -10.20 25.00
CA PHE A 456 -14.55 -8.91 24.91
C PHE A 456 -13.14 -9.13 24.35
N ASN A 457 -12.76 -8.35 23.36
CA ASN A 457 -11.48 -8.45 22.67
C ASN A 457 -10.91 -7.06 22.32
N PRO A 458 -9.58 -6.88 22.24
CA PRO A 458 -8.99 -5.71 21.66
C PRO A 458 -9.51 -5.49 20.23
N GLN A 459 -9.90 -4.26 19.90
CA GLN A 459 -10.47 -3.91 18.60
C GLN A 459 -9.55 -4.31 17.44
N TRP A 460 -8.25 -4.07 17.59
CA TRP A 460 -7.23 -4.39 16.56
C TRP A 460 -6.96 -5.90 16.40
N TRP A 461 -7.37 -6.74 17.35
CA TRP A 461 -7.35 -8.20 17.23
C TRP A 461 -8.64 -8.77 16.68
N GLY A 462 -9.72 -7.98 16.71
CA GLY A 462 -11.03 -8.46 16.30
C GLY A 462 -11.06 -8.98 14.87
N ASP A 463 -10.32 -8.35 13.97
CA ASP A 463 -10.23 -8.77 12.57
C ASP A 463 -9.52 -10.12 12.41
N TRP A 464 -8.44 -10.35 13.16
CA TRP A 464 -7.76 -11.64 13.20
C TRP A 464 -8.64 -12.73 13.80
N LEU A 465 -9.34 -12.42 14.90
CA LEU A 465 -10.27 -13.35 15.54
C LEU A 465 -11.46 -13.70 14.63
N ALA A 466 -11.94 -12.76 13.83
CA ALA A 466 -13.00 -13.01 12.85
C ALA A 466 -12.54 -13.96 11.73
N TRP A 467 -11.26 -13.90 11.34
CA TRP A 467 -10.71 -14.74 10.28
C TRP A 467 -10.20 -16.10 10.77
N ASP A 468 -9.38 -16.13 11.84
CA ASP A 468 -8.67 -17.31 12.32
C ASP A 468 -9.32 -17.96 13.56
N GLY A 469 -10.30 -17.31 14.16
CA GLY A 469 -11.06 -17.86 15.30
C GLY A 469 -12.00 -19.00 14.94
N PRO A 470 -12.62 -19.64 15.94
CA PRO A 470 -13.64 -20.65 15.70
C PRO A 470 -14.91 -20.05 15.06
N PRO A 471 -15.61 -20.79 14.20
CA PRO A 471 -16.87 -20.34 13.62
C PRO A 471 -17.89 -19.95 14.70
N GLY A 472 -18.65 -18.87 14.46
CA GLY A 472 -19.69 -18.41 15.37
C GLY A 472 -19.19 -17.63 16.59
N LEU A 473 -17.92 -17.24 16.61
CA LEU A 473 -17.36 -16.42 17.67
C LEU A 473 -18.07 -15.07 17.76
N LYS A 474 -18.59 -14.72 18.94
CA LYS A 474 -19.30 -13.47 19.18
C LYS A 474 -18.31 -12.40 19.62
N LEU A 475 -17.79 -11.65 18.66
CA LEU A 475 -16.81 -10.59 18.92
C LEU A 475 -17.47 -9.32 19.46
N PHE A 476 -16.78 -8.64 20.35
CA PHE A 476 -17.22 -7.34 20.84
C PHE A 476 -16.98 -6.24 19.80
N MET A 477 -15.76 -6.20 19.24
CA MET A 477 -15.39 -5.17 18.28
C MET A 477 -14.37 -5.69 17.27
N THR A 478 -14.45 -5.20 16.02
CA THR A 478 -13.42 -5.34 14.98
C THR A 478 -13.02 -3.95 14.46
N THR A 479 -11.89 -3.82 13.79
CA THR A 479 -11.47 -2.55 13.19
C THR A 479 -12.48 -2.08 12.14
N ASN A 480 -12.99 -3.02 11.33
CA ASN A 480 -13.99 -2.70 10.31
C ASN A 480 -15.36 -2.31 10.87
N ALA A 481 -15.71 -2.74 12.08
CA ALA A 481 -17.00 -2.43 12.69
C ALA A 481 -17.05 -1.09 13.44
N VAL A 482 -15.92 -0.44 13.68
CA VAL A 482 -15.88 0.82 14.48
C VAL A 482 -16.79 1.89 13.91
N HIS A 483 -16.80 2.08 12.61
CA HIS A 483 -17.64 3.09 11.95
C HIS A 483 -19.14 2.70 11.87
N LEU A 484 -19.46 1.42 12.07
CA LEU A 484 -20.82 0.89 12.08
C LEU A 484 -21.41 0.89 13.51
N ALA A 485 -20.55 0.83 14.52
CA ALA A 485 -20.97 0.76 15.91
C ALA A 485 -21.70 2.03 16.35
N PRO A 486 -22.85 1.94 17.04
CA PRO A 486 -23.47 3.09 17.68
C PRO A 486 -22.46 3.80 18.58
N HIS A 487 -22.44 5.14 18.59
CA HIS A 487 -21.45 5.91 19.33
C HIS A 487 -21.39 5.57 20.82
N ARG A 488 -22.56 5.32 21.44
CA ARG A 488 -22.62 4.89 22.84
C ARG A 488 -21.95 3.55 23.06
N TYR A 489 -22.16 2.58 22.15
CA TYR A 489 -21.52 1.26 22.22
C TYR A 489 -20.00 1.38 22.07
N TRP A 490 -19.53 2.23 21.14
CA TRP A 490 -18.11 2.53 20.98
C TRP A 490 -17.49 3.14 22.25
N LYS A 491 -18.17 4.10 22.89
CA LYS A 491 -17.70 4.69 24.16
C LYS A 491 -17.67 3.68 25.30
N ASP A 492 -18.66 2.80 25.38
CA ASP A 492 -18.69 1.70 26.36
C ASP A 492 -17.52 0.73 26.10
N TYR A 493 -17.22 0.42 24.82
CA TYR A 493 -16.03 -0.37 24.45
C TYR A 493 -14.74 0.29 24.93
N MET A 494 -14.56 1.57 24.68
CA MET A 494 -13.36 2.32 25.13
C MET A 494 -13.23 2.32 26.66
N GLY A 495 -14.33 2.46 27.36
CA GLY A 495 -14.37 2.38 28.83
C GLY A 495 -13.98 0.99 29.36
N LEU A 496 -14.52 -0.08 28.73
CA LEU A 496 -14.12 -1.45 29.03
C LEU A 496 -12.63 -1.70 28.74
N SER A 497 -12.16 -1.26 27.56
CA SER A 497 -10.78 -1.49 27.12
C SER A 497 -9.74 -0.84 28.01
N SER A 498 -10.07 0.32 28.59
CA SER A 498 -9.18 1.07 29.50
C SER A 498 -9.35 0.75 30.99
N GLY A 499 -10.35 -0.07 31.36
CA GLY A 499 -10.66 -0.30 32.78
C GLY A 499 -11.19 0.93 33.52
N SER A 500 -11.88 1.83 32.79
CA SER A 500 -12.42 3.08 33.38
C SER A 500 -13.52 2.79 34.42
N ALA A 501 -13.77 3.73 35.34
CA ALA A 501 -14.78 3.56 36.38
C ALA A 501 -16.14 3.12 35.81
N GLY A 502 -16.73 2.11 36.41
CA GLY A 502 -18.01 1.54 35.96
C GLY A 502 -17.91 0.45 34.88
N TRP A 503 -16.72 0.05 34.47
CA TRP A 503 -16.52 -1.00 33.45
C TRP A 503 -17.19 -2.33 33.81
N GLN A 504 -17.29 -2.69 35.10
CA GLN A 504 -17.96 -3.91 35.55
C GLN A 504 -19.48 -3.91 35.23
N GLN A 505 -20.13 -2.74 35.22
CA GLN A 505 -21.53 -2.62 34.80
C GLN A 505 -21.70 -2.95 33.32
N GLN A 506 -20.69 -2.64 32.50
CA GLN A 506 -20.70 -2.94 31.07
C GLN A 506 -20.61 -4.44 30.79
N ILE A 507 -19.89 -5.22 31.63
CA ILE A 507 -19.84 -6.68 31.54
C ILE A 507 -21.26 -7.27 31.55
N ASN A 508 -22.07 -6.84 32.51
CA ASN A 508 -23.43 -7.36 32.67
C ASN A 508 -24.36 -6.84 31.57
N LYS A 509 -24.22 -5.56 31.21
CA LYS A 509 -24.98 -4.93 30.12
C LYS A 509 -24.82 -5.65 28.79
N TYR A 510 -23.60 -6.10 28.48
CA TYR A 510 -23.26 -6.74 27.22
C TYR A 510 -23.10 -8.25 27.33
N ASN A 511 -23.44 -8.86 28.46
CA ASN A 511 -23.30 -10.29 28.75
C ASN A 511 -21.92 -10.83 28.36
N VAL A 512 -20.86 -10.12 28.73
CA VAL A 512 -19.50 -10.57 28.47
C VAL A 512 -19.19 -11.77 29.37
N GLU A 513 -18.73 -12.86 28.75
CA GLU A 513 -18.41 -14.12 29.45
C GLU A 513 -16.94 -14.51 29.30
N THR A 514 -16.22 -13.94 28.35
CA THR A 514 -14.81 -14.20 28.12
C THR A 514 -14.10 -12.89 27.80
N PHE A 515 -12.97 -12.63 28.48
CA PHE A 515 -12.03 -11.57 28.15
C PHE A 515 -10.84 -12.13 27.42
N VAL A 516 -10.51 -11.55 26.29
CA VAL A 516 -9.22 -11.66 25.60
C VAL A 516 -8.54 -10.32 25.75
N ILE A 517 -7.41 -10.28 26.44
CA ILE A 517 -6.72 -9.05 26.83
C ILE A 517 -5.32 -9.04 26.24
N HIS A 518 -4.90 -7.91 25.69
CA HIS A 518 -3.52 -7.63 25.32
C HIS A 518 -2.75 -7.12 26.55
N LYS A 519 -1.72 -7.83 26.97
CA LYS A 519 -1.04 -7.58 28.28
C LYS A 519 -0.45 -6.17 28.38
N SER A 520 0.23 -5.69 27.34
CA SER A 520 0.91 -4.38 27.40
C SER A 520 -0.06 -3.21 27.19
N ASP A 521 -0.92 -3.30 26.18
CA ASP A 521 -1.77 -2.17 25.80
C ASP A 521 -3.02 -2.04 26.69
N GLN A 522 -3.42 -3.13 27.36
CA GLN A 522 -4.54 -3.19 28.28
C GLN A 522 -4.10 -3.61 29.69
N ALA A 523 -2.92 -3.15 30.13
CA ALA A 523 -2.31 -3.58 31.39
C ALA A 523 -3.23 -3.35 32.61
N THR A 524 -4.00 -2.28 32.64
CA THR A 524 -4.99 -2.03 33.71
C THR A 524 -6.06 -3.11 33.70
N MET A 525 -6.60 -3.45 32.52
CA MET A 525 -7.63 -4.49 32.40
C MET A 525 -7.07 -5.88 32.71
N ASP A 526 -5.83 -6.18 32.37
CA ASP A 526 -5.19 -7.45 32.72
C ASP A 526 -5.20 -7.68 34.24
N VAL A 527 -4.83 -6.65 35.02
CA VAL A 527 -4.87 -6.72 36.47
C VAL A 527 -6.31 -6.85 37.00
N GLU A 528 -7.22 -6.06 36.50
CA GLU A 528 -8.60 -6.03 36.96
C GLU A 528 -9.37 -7.35 36.69
N VAL A 529 -9.22 -7.92 35.48
CA VAL A 529 -9.96 -9.16 35.13
C VAL A 529 -9.46 -10.39 35.89
N ARG A 530 -8.18 -10.41 36.28
CA ARG A 530 -7.63 -11.52 37.11
C ARG A 530 -8.21 -11.54 38.52
N ASN A 531 -8.67 -10.39 39.02
CA ASN A 531 -9.26 -10.24 40.37
C ASN A 531 -10.78 -10.41 40.39
N LEU A 532 -11.43 -10.68 39.26
CA LEU A 532 -12.88 -10.89 39.20
C LEU A 532 -13.28 -12.19 39.88
N LYS A 533 -14.25 -12.11 40.79
CA LYS A 533 -14.89 -13.28 41.40
C LYS A 533 -15.61 -14.10 40.32
N ASP A 534 -15.54 -15.43 40.45
CA ASP A 534 -16.20 -16.39 39.54
C ASP A 534 -15.62 -16.44 38.12
N TRP A 535 -14.54 -15.71 37.84
CA TRP A 535 -13.80 -15.80 36.59
C TRP A 535 -12.53 -16.66 36.76
N ARG A 536 -12.13 -17.31 35.68
CA ARG A 536 -10.95 -18.20 35.69
C ARG A 536 -9.96 -17.81 34.59
N LEU A 537 -8.71 -17.68 34.95
CA LEU A 537 -7.60 -17.60 34.01
C LEU A 537 -7.45 -18.97 33.33
N VAL A 538 -7.61 -19.03 32.03
CA VAL A 538 -7.62 -20.28 31.24
C VAL A 538 -6.52 -20.34 30.19
N TYR A 539 -5.97 -19.20 29.80
CA TYR A 539 -4.85 -19.11 28.86
C TYR A 539 -4.01 -17.90 29.17
N GLU A 540 -2.69 -18.06 29.04
CA GLU A 540 -1.72 -16.98 29.14
C GLU A 540 -0.49 -17.31 28.29
N ASP A 541 -0.02 -16.32 27.51
CA ASP A 541 1.26 -16.32 26.83
C ASP A 541 1.96 -14.95 27.04
N ASP A 542 3.05 -14.69 26.30
CA ASP A 542 3.78 -13.42 26.41
C ASP A 542 2.96 -12.21 25.99
N LEU A 543 1.97 -12.41 25.10
CA LEU A 543 1.19 -11.35 24.46
C LEU A 543 -0.19 -11.16 25.09
N ALA A 544 -0.84 -12.26 25.49
CA ALA A 544 -2.27 -12.30 25.78
C ALA A 544 -2.63 -13.06 27.05
N VAL A 545 -3.80 -12.69 27.57
CA VAL A 545 -4.49 -13.39 28.66
C VAL A 545 -5.92 -13.67 28.26
N ILE A 546 -6.43 -14.87 28.61
CA ILE A 546 -7.86 -15.20 28.51
C ILE A 546 -8.39 -15.54 29.91
N VAL A 547 -9.38 -14.75 30.32
CA VAL A 547 -10.13 -14.97 31.56
C VAL A 547 -11.59 -15.19 31.21
N THR A 548 -12.22 -16.23 31.78
CA THR A 548 -13.59 -16.61 31.38
C THR A 548 -14.45 -17.09 32.53
N ARG A 549 -15.75 -16.89 32.38
CA ARG A 549 -16.84 -17.56 33.12
C ARG A 549 -17.75 -18.39 32.20
N ASP A 550 -17.40 -18.51 30.90
CA ASP A 550 -18.15 -19.28 29.92
C ASP A 550 -18.13 -20.78 30.27
N GLU A 551 -19.27 -21.35 30.62
CA GLU A 551 -19.37 -22.74 31.05
C GLU A 551 -19.08 -23.75 29.93
N SER A 552 -19.28 -23.38 28.65
CA SER A 552 -18.96 -24.26 27.52
C SER A 552 -17.45 -24.40 27.34
N LEU A 553 -16.70 -23.30 27.43
CA LEU A 553 -15.26 -23.27 27.40
C LEU A 553 -14.68 -24.04 28.60
N LEU A 554 -15.18 -23.79 29.81
CA LEU A 554 -14.75 -24.49 31.03
C LEU A 554 -15.03 -25.98 30.98
N LYS A 555 -16.18 -26.41 30.43
CA LYS A 555 -16.51 -27.83 30.17
C LYS A 555 -15.51 -28.47 29.21
N SER A 556 -15.17 -27.80 28.13
CA SER A 556 -14.21 -28.27 27.13
C SER A 556 -12.80 -28.48 27.77
N LEU A 557 -12.38 -27.55 28.63
CA LEU A 557 -11.10 -27.67 29.35
C LEU A 557 -11.11 -28.86 30.33
N ARG A 558 -12.18 -29.06 31.10
CA ARG A 558 -12.31 -30.20 32.02
C ARG A 558 -12.27 -31.52 31.25
N ALA A 559 -12.95 -31.62 30.09
CA ALA A 559 -12.93 -32.80 29.23
C ALA A 559 -11.53 -33.09 28.67
N ALA A 560 -10.80 -32.06 28.22
CA ALA A 560 -9.42 -32.20 27.74
C ALA A 560 -8.46 -32.65 28.84
N ALA A 561 -8.62 -32.11 30.05
CA ALA A 561 -7.81 -32.54 31.22
C ALA A 561 -8.08 -34.01 31.58
N ALA A 562 -9.35 -34.43 31.63
CA ALA A 562 -9.72 -35.81 31.90
C ALA A 562 -9.19 -36.80 30.83
N ALA A 563 -9.21 -36.39 29.55
CA ALA A 563 -8.64 -37.18 28.45
C ALA A 563 -7.10 -37.34 28.58
N LYS A 564 -6.38 -36.29 28.95
CA LYS A 564 -4.92 -36.34 29.20
C LYS A 564 -4.59 -37.28 30.36
N GLU A 565 -5.39 -37.24 31.41
CA GLU A 565 -5.20 -38.08 32.59
C GLU A 565 -5.39 -39.57 32.26
N LYS A 566 -6.45 -39.90 31.48
CA LYS A 566 -6.66 -41.26 30.99
C LYS A 566 -5.52 -41.77 30.12
N ILE A 567 -4.98 -40.94 29.21
CA ILE A 567 -3.85 -41.31 28.35
C ILE A 567 -2.59 -41.55 29.20
N LYS A 568 -2.36 -40.73 30.25
CA LYS A 568 -1.23 -40.90 31.18
C LYS A 568 -1.37 -42.20 31.93
N GLN A 569 -2.54 -42.47 32.51
CA GLN A 569 -2.80 -43.74 33.26
C GLN A 569 -2.62 -44.97 32.35
N THR A 570 -3.08 -44.92 31.10
CA THR A 570 -2.90 -46.01 30.12
C THR A 570 -1.42 -46.21 29.76
N LYS A 571 -0.64 -45.14 29.63
CA LYS A 571 0.82 -45.25 29.38
C LYS A 571 1.56 -45.78 30.60
N ASP A 572 1.18 -45.40 31.81
CA ASP A 572 1.80 -45.86 33.03
C ASP A 572 1.42 -47.33 33.32
N ALA A 573 0.17 -47.73 33.04
CA ALA A 573 -0.24 -49.12 33.11
C ALA A 573 0.45 -50.02 32.08
N GLY A 574 0.68 -49.50 30.84
CA GLY A 574 1.44 -50.23 29.80
C GLY A 574 2.95 -50.35 30.11
N ARG A 575 3.52 -49.47 30.96
CA ARG A 575 4.89 -49.58 31.44
C ARG A 575 5.07 -50.58 32.60
N GLN A 576 4.01 -50.89 33.32
CA GLN A 576 4.05 -51.87 34.42
C GLN A 576 3.91 -53.32 33.94
N VAL A 577 3.67 -53.61 32.66
CA VAL A 577 3.46 -54.94 32.10
C VAL A 577 4.67 -55.43 31.28
N CYS A 578 5.87 -55.06 31.61
CA CYS A 578 7.08 -55.73 31.12
C CYS A 578 7.91 -56.23 32.35
N PRO A 579 7.64 -57.43 32.90
CA PRO A 579 8.63 -58.11 33.64
C PRO A 579 9.63 -58.69 32.63
N VAL A 580 10.85 -58.19 32.66
CA VAL A 580 12.01 -58.83 32.02
C VAL A 580 12.24 -60.17 32.70
N PRO A 581 12.36 -61.29 31.95
CA PRO A 581 12.76 -62.57 32.53
C PRO A 581 14.23 -62.60 32.96
#